data_905df8491839f2ed36e11de22bf298b1
#
_entry.id   905df8491839f2ed36e11de22bf298b1
#
_cell.length_a   1.000
_cell.length_b   1.000
_cell.length_c   1.000
_cell.angle_alpha   90.00
_cell.angle_beta   90.00
_cell.angle_gamma   90.00
#
_symmetry.space_group_name_H-M   'P 1'
#
loop_
_entity.id
_entity.type
_entity.pdbx_description
1 polymer ?
#
loop_
_entity_poly.entity_id
_entity_poly.type
_entity_poly.pdbx_seq_one_letter_code
_entity_poly.pdbx_strand_id
1 'polypeptide(L)'
;MDPASSKKDVTETELVESDSPCDGKDLTGKKRGVVGDRVNLRVGPGTKFEKVTYVNPNDSDQELVARLESGMRVLEQCISGDWARVMVDRPARYKESHQGWVAREYLR
;
A
#
# COMPACT_ATOMS: atom_id res chain seq x y z
N MET A 1 -19.44 6.44 -19.78
CA MET A 1 -19.92 6.87 -19.80
C MET A 1 -19.99 6.83 -19.41
N ASP A 2 -19.73 6.51 -19.36
CA ASP A 2 -20.11 6.60 -19.20
C ASP A 2 -19.79 6.38 -18.65
N PRO A 3 -19.48 6.32 -18.60
CA PRO A 3 -19.65 6.29 -18.29
C PRO A 3 -19.33 5.97 -17.85
N ALA A 4 -19.01 5.82 -17.90
CA ALA A 4 -19.14 5.83 -17.74
C ALA A 4 -18.88 5.45 -17.43
N SER A 5 -18.75 5.29 -17.54
CA SER A 5 -18.95 5.26 -17.54
C SER A 5 -18.59 4.89 -17.18
N SER A 6 -18.30 4.76 -17.34
CA SER A 6 -18.41 4.68 -17.28
C SER A 6 -18.00 4.15 -16.87
N LYS A 7 -17.68 3.93 -16.93
CA LYS A 7 -17.63 3.69 -16.80
C LYS A 7 -17.33 3.02 -16.55
N LYS A 8 -17.15 2.81 -16.79
CA LYS A 8 -17.19 2.45 -16.74
C LYS A 8 -16.85 1.71 -16.68
N ASP A 9 -16.66 1.64 -17.13
CA ASP A 9 -16.61 1.29 -17.33
C ASP A 9 -15.95 0.54 -17.06
N VAL A 10 -15.73 0.16 -17.25
CA VAL A 10 -15.37 -0.10 -17.18
C VAL A 10 -14.75 -0.94 -16.78
N THR A 11 -14.46 -1.15 -17.04
CA THR A 11 -14.19 -1.34 -16.88
C THR A 11 -13.52 -1.91 -16.32
N GLU A 12 -13.32 -2.15 -16.34
CA GLU A 12 -13.00 -2.09 -15.99
C GLU A 12 -12.23 -2.33 -15.36
N THR A 13 -11.95 -2.57 -15.51
CA THR A 13 -11.52 -2.32 -15.04
C THR A 13 -10.90 -2.43 -14.37
N GLU A 14 -10.73 -2.52 -14.25
CA GLU A 14 -10.51 -2.16 -13.73
C GLU A 14 -9.93 -2.09 -12.89
N LEU A 15 -9.61 -2.21 -12.90
CA LEU A 15 -9.34 -1.83 -12.21
C LEU A 15 -8.82 -1.31 -11.74
N VAL A 16 -8.73 -1.09 -11.87
CA VAL A 16 -8.59 -0.41 -11.59
C VAL A 16 -8.17 0.23 -11.16
N GLU A 17 -7.86 0.63 -11.47
CA GLU A 17 -7.75 1.28 -11.10
C GLU A 17 -7.74 2.38 -10.81
N SER A 18 -7.72 2.88 -11.21
CA SER A 18 -8.03 4.27 -10.95
C SER A 18 -8.72 4.49 -9.64
N ASP A 19 -9.40 3.51 -9.20
CA ASP A 19 -10.08 3.60 -7.91
C ASP A 19 -9.09 3.70 -6.78
N SER A 20 -9.39 4.57 -5.82
CA SER A 20 -8.56 4.67 -4.63
C SER A 20 -8.62 3.34 -3.87
N PRO A 21 -7.48 2.83 -3.40
CA PRO A 21 -7.48 1.62 -2.59
C PRO A 21 -8.27 1.79 -1.29
N CYS A 22 -8.58 3.02 -0.92
CA CYS A 22 -9.32 3.32 0.31
C CYS A 22 -10.82 3.53 0.08
N ASP A 23 -11.31 3.37 -1.15
CA ASP A 23 -12.74 3.53 -1.42
C ASP A 23 -13.55 2.53 -0.59
N GLY A 24 -14.55 3.04 0.14
CA GLY A 24 -15.41 2.21 0.96
C GLY A 24 -14.76 1.70 2.24
N LYS A 25 -13.58 2.20 2.58
CA LYS A 25 -12.85 1.80 3.78
C LYS A 25 -12.86 2.93 4.81
N ASP A 26 -12.53 2.56 6.05
CA ASP A 26 -12.43 3.54 7.13
C ASP A 26 -11.16 4.36 7.00
N LEU A 27 -11.30 5.64 6.71
CA LEU A 27 -10.16 6.55 6.56
C LEU A 27 -9.63 6.93 7.93
N THR A 28 -8.30 6.94 8.09
CA THR A 28 -7.69 7.27 9.37
C THR A 28 -6.75 8.46 9.31
N GLY A 29 -5.83 8.50 8.34
CA GLY A 29 -4.91 9.63 8.18
C GLY A 29 -3.92 9.81 9.33
N LYS A 30 -3.61 8.75 10.07
CA LYS A 30 -2.74 8.82 11.24
C LYS A 30 -1.34 8.38 10.90
N LYS A 31 -0.36 8.99 11.56
CA LYS A 31 1.03 8.53 11.46
C LYS A 31 1.25 7.42 12.48
N ARG A 32 1.94 6.36 12.04
CA ARG A 32 2.20 5.19 12.86
C ARG A 32 3.66 4.81 12.79
N GLY A 33 4.15 4.16 13.85
CA GLY A 33 5.47 3.55 13.84
C GLY A 33 5.39 2.08 13.49
N VAL A 34 6.43 1.57 12.87
CA VAL A 34 6.54 0.15 12.52
C VAL A 34 7.27 -0.57 13.65
N VAL A 35 6.71 -1.71 14.10
CA VAL A 35 7.28 -2.48 15.21
C VAL A 35 7.75 -3.88 14.80
N GLY A 36 7.77 -4.18 13.51
CA GLY A 36 8.29 -5.46 13.03
C GLY A 36 9.42 -5.25 12.06
N ASP A 37 10.20 -6.28 11.80
CA ASP A 37 11.28 -6.24 10.82
C ASP A 37 10.91 -7.07 9.61
N ARG A 38 11.31 -6.59 8.42
CA ARG A 38 11.11 -7.28 7.15
C ARG A 38 9.64 -7.60 6.91
N VAL A 39 8.78 -6.65 7.25
CA VAL A 39 7.33 -6.79 7.10
C VAL A 39 6.95 -6.46 5.67
N ASN A 40 6.33 -7.41 4.97
CA ASN A 40 5.98 -7.22 3.57
C ASN A 40 4.77 -6.31 3.41
N LEU A 41 4.87 -5.38 2.46
CA LEU A 41 3.71 -4.63 1.99
C LEU A 41 3.04 -5.45 0.89
N ARG A 42 1.71 -5.42 0.84
CA ARG A 42 0.96 -6.18 -0.15
C ARG A 42 0.02 -5.27 -0.93
N VAL A 43 -0.39 -5.75 -2.09
CA VAL A 43 -1.25 -4.95 -2.98
C VAL A 43 -2.70 -4.94 -2.53
N GLY A 44 -3.06 -5.76 -1.55
CA GLY A 44 -4.41 -5.81 -1.00
C GLY A 44 -4.40 -6.24 0.46
N PRO A 45 -5.55 -6.15 1.15
CA PRO A 45 -5.64 -6.40 2.59
C PRO A 45 -5.71 -7.89 2.91
N GLY A 46 -4.62 -8.60 2.77
CA GLY A 46 -4.55 -10.02 3.11
C GLY A 46 -3.28 -10.68 2.60
N THR A 47 -2.94 -11.81 3.20
CA THR A 47 -1.73 -12.54 2.82
C THR A 47 -1.85 -13.22 1.47
N LYS A 48 -3.05 -13.37 0.94
CA LYS A 48 -3.25 -13.94 -0.39
C LYS A 48 -2.90 -12.96 -1.50
N PHE A 49 -2.78 -11.68 -1.19
CA PHE A 49 -2.41 -10.67 -2.17
C PHE A 49 -0.91 -10.64 -2.35
N GLU A 50 -0.49 -10.27 -3.57
CA GLU A 50 0.94 -10.24 -3.89
C GLU A 50 1.66 -9.14 -3.11
N LYS A 51 2.96 -9.35 -2.95
CA LYS A 51 3.82 -8.37 -2.31
C LYS A 51 4.06 -7.20 -3.24
N VAL A 52 4.16 -6.01 -2.67
CA VAL A 52 4.51 -4.82 -3.45
C VAL A 52 5.99 -4.89 -3.81
N THR A 53 6.31 -4.61 -5.07
CA THR A 53 7.70 -4.58 -5.53
C THR A 53 8.02 -3.22 -6.13
N TYR A 54 9.31 -2.94 -6.25
CA TYR A 54 9.79 -1.71 -6.87
C TYR A 54 11.12 -1.99 -7.55
N VAL A 55 11.48 -1.14 -8.52
CA VAL A 55 12.73 -1.30 -9.26
C VAL A 55 13.88 -0.80 -8.41
N ASN A 56 14.97 -1.60 -8.35
CA ASN A 56 16.17 -1.19 -7.64
C ASN A 56 16.74 0.07 -8.32
N PRO A 57 16.91 1.17 -7.57
CA PRO A 57 17.43 2.41 -8.18
C PRO A 57 18.86 2.30 -8.71
N ASN A 58 19.60 1.28 -8.27
CA ASN A 58 20.97 1.05 -8.71
C ASN A 58 21.08 -0.04 -9.78
N ASP A 59 19.98 -0.71 -10.10
CA ASP A 59 19.99 -1.80 -11.09
C ASP A 59 18.57 -1.96 -11.63
N SER A 60 18.31 -1.35 -12.79
CA SER A 60 16.96 -1.32 -13.36
C SER A 60 16.42 -2.69 -13.78
N ASP A 61 17.29 -3.71 -13.83
CA ASP A 61 16.86 -5.07 -14.16
C ASP A 61 16.44 -5.87 -12.92
N GLN A 62 16.56 -5.28 -11.74
CA GLN A 62 16.26 -5.98 -10.49
C GLN A 62 15.03 -5.39 -9.82
N GLU A 63 14.07 -6.25 -9.50
CA GLU A 63 12.92 -5.88 -8.66
C GLU A 63 13.19 -6.27 -7.22
N LEU A 64 12.80 -5.40 -6.32
CA LEU A 64 12.93 -5.62 -4.88
C LEU A 64 11.54 -5.63 -4.25
N VAL A 65 11.39 -6.40 -3.18
CA VAL A 65 10.15 -6.41 -2.41
C VAL A 65 10.17 -5.24 -1.43
N ALA A 66 9.07 -4.47 -1.42
CA ALA A 66 8.93 -3.36 -0.49
C ALA A 66 8.61 -3.91 0.90
N ARG A 67 9.48 -3.65 1.86
CA ARG A 67 9.34 -4.14 3.23
C ARG A 67 9.44 -2.98 4.22
N LEU A 68 8.74 -3.15 5.33
CA LEU A 68 8.85 -2.21 6.43
C LEU A 68 9.82 -2.76 7.46
N GLU A 69 10.60 -1.85 8.07
CA GLU A 69 11.53 -2.21 9.13
C GLU A 69 11.17 -1.47 10.39
N SER A 70 11.53 -2.06 11.52
CA SER A 70 11.28 -1.45 12.83
C SER A 70 11.88 -0.04 12.89
N GLY A 71 11.10 0.88 13.40
CA GLY A 71 11.51 2.28 13.50
C GLY A 71 11.09 3.15 12.34
N MET A 72 10.63 2.56 11.23
CA MET A 72 10.07 3.35 10.14
C MET A 72 8.76 4.02 10.58
N ARG A 73 8.45 5.14 9.95
CA ARG A 73 7.18 5.85 10.19
C ARG A 73 6.36 5.78 8.91
N VAL A 74 5.08 5.51 9.08
CA VAL A 74 4.16 5.40 7.94
C VAL A 74 2.95 6.29 8.18
N LEU A 75 2.34 6.72 7.08
CA LEU A 75 1.03 7.37 7.10
C LEU A 75 -0.01 6.29 6.84
N GLU A 76 -0.87 6.04 7.83
CA GLU A 76 -1.99 5.12 7.69
C GLU A 76 -3.11 5.86 6.98
N GLN A 77 -3.50 5.36 5.81
CA GLN A 77 -4.51 6.02 5.00
C GLN A 77 -5.91 5.52 5.29
N CYS A 78 -6.06 4.21 5.44
CA CYS A 78 -7.34 3.59 5.73
C CYS A 78 -7.12 2.20 6.31
N ILE A 79 -8.17 1.59 6.84
CA ILE A 79 -8.12 0.25 7.40
C ILE A 79 -9.20 -0.62 6.79
N SER A 80 -8.92 -1.93 6.74
CA SER A 80 -9.86 -2.95 6.32
C SER A 80 -9.62 -4.17 7.19
N GLY A 81 -10.49 -4.39 8.20
CA GLY A 81 -10.29 -5.47 9.15
C GLY A 81 -8.98 -5.33 9.90
N ASP A 82 -8.15 -6.37 9.82
CA ASP A 82 -6.86 -6.40 10.50
C ASP A 82 -5.73 -5.82 9.65
N TRP A 83 -6.05 -5.15 8.54
CA TRP A 83 -5.07 -4.62 7.61
C TRP A 83 -5.20 -3.11 7.47
N ALA A 84 -4.06 -2.45 7.22
CA ALA A 84 -4.02 -1.02 7.02
C ALA A 84 -3.29 -0.70 5.71
N ARG A 85 -3.82 0.26 4.96
CA ARG A 85 -3.15 0.80 3.78
C ARG A 85 -2.24 1.91 4.25
N VAL A 86 -0.94 1.77 3.97
CA VAL A 86 0.04 2.73 4.47
C VAL A 86 1.00 3.17 3.38
N MET A 87 1.64 4.31 3.61
CA MET A 87 2.69 4.84 2.79
C MET A 87 3.83 5.24 3.71
N VAL A 88 5.07 4.85 3.39
CA VAL A 88 6.20 5.22 4.22
C VAL A 88 6.38 6.73 4.21
N ASP A 89 6.49 7.31 5.40
CA ASP A 89 6.73 8.72 5.60
C ASP A 89 8.21 8.98 5.92
N ARG A 90 8.81 8.08 6.69
CA ARG A 90 10.22 8.17 7.07
C ARG A 90 10.84 6.78 7.01
N PRO A 91 11.96 6.59 6.34
CA PRO A 91 12.75 7.58 5.59
C PRO A 91 12.04 8.05 4.32
N ALA A 92 12.18 9.33 4.03
CA ALA A 92 11.46 9.96 2.91
C ALA A 92 11.78 9.32 1.56
N ARG A 93 12.97 8.74 1.41
CA ARG A 93 13.37 8.12 0.14
C ARG A 93 12.51 6.92 -0.26
N TYR A 94 11.78 6.33 0.70
CA TYR A 94 10.91 5.20 0.43
C TYR A 94 9.46 5.59 0.20
N LYS A 95 9.16 6.89 0.21
CA LYS A 95 7.78 7.36 0.21
C LYS A 95 6.99 6.88 -1.00
N GLU A 96 7.62 6.90 -2.17
CA GLU A 96 6.92 6.55 -3.40
C GLU A 96 6.93 5.05 -3.69
N SER A 97 7.98 4.35 -3.26
CA SER A 97 8.12 2.93 -3.57
C SER A 97 7.44 2.03 -2.54
N HIS A 98 7.25 2.50 -1.32
CA HIS A 98 6.75 1.67 -0.21
C HIS A 98 5.35 2.11 0.18
N GLN A 99 4.38 1.71 -0.63
CA GLN A 99 2.96 1.95 -0.36
C GLN A 99 2.24 0.63 -0.53
N GLY A 100 1.34 0.32 0.38
CA GLY A 100 0.59 -0.91 0.27
C GLY A 100 -0.12 -1.25 1.58
N TRP A 101 -0.54 -2.51 1.67
CA TRP A 101 -1.29 -3.01 2.82
C TRP A 101 -0.38 -3.80 3.74
N VAL A 102 -0.55 -3.60 5.03
CA VAL A 102 0.23 -4.28 6.06
C VAL A 102 -0.70 -4.67 7.20
N ALA A 103 -0.38 -5.78 7.87
CA ALA A 103 -1.16 -6.21 9.03
C ALA A 103 -1.00 -5.18 10.15
N ARG A 104 -2.13 -4.81 10.78
CA ARG A 104 -2.14 -3.77 11.79
C ARG A 104 -1.32 -4.10 13.03
N GLU A 105 -1.09 -5.39 13.27
CA GLU A 105 -0.27 -5.82 14.42
C GLU A 105 1.17 -5.29 14.34
N TYR A 106 1.64 -4.90 13.17
CA TYR A 106 2.98 -4.37 12.99
C TYR A 106 3.03 -2.84 13.11
N LEU A 107 1.92 -2.21 13.45
CA LEU A 107 1.83 -0.77 13.59
C LEU A 107 1.51 -0.42 15.04
N ARG A 108 2.07 0.71 15.46
CA ARG A 108 1.87 1.18 16.84
C ARG A 108 1.25 2.56 16.84
#